data_656ac7e6eda126e83bd57a5cc4a810e2
#
_entry.id   656ac7e6eda126e83bd57a5cc4a810e2
#
_cell.length_a   1.000
_cell.length_b   1.000
_cell.length_c   1.000
_cell.angle_alpha   90.00
_cell.angle_beta   90.00
_cell.angle_gamma   90.00
#
_symmetry.space_group_name_H-M   'P 1'
#
loop_
_entity.id
_entity.type
_entity.pdbx_description
1 polymer ?
#
loop_
_entity_poly.entity_id
_entity_poly.type
_entity_poly.pdbx_seq_one_letter_code
_entity_poly.pdbx_strand_id
1 'polypeptide(L)'
;MIISDTKNDAGIKIGLVLEGGAMRGLFTAGILDVFMEHRIKYDGLIGVSAGACFGCNYKSSQIGRVLRYNKRFARDSRYCSWKSLLTTGDLFGAQFCYRDLPNKLDVFDTKAFEANPMEFHLVATDALTGRPVYKKLDKADNDTLDWIRASASMPIVSRPMRIGEGIYLDGGLSDGIPLKYFESIGYQKNVVITTRPKGYRKFPRKSIGLAKPFLRKFPAIYKALKTRHIWYNETLDYISERVEAGAAILISPDEPLEISRVCHDRDMMQRVYDLGRKAAERRIDEIKSRMFCKIG
;
A
#
# COMPACT_ATOMS: atom_id res chain seq x y z
N MET A 1 31.40 -14.95 0.95
CA MET A 1 30.46 -15.69 1.83
C MET A 1 29.12 -15.75 1.09
N ILE A 2 28.78 -16.89 0.50
CA ILE A 2 27.58 -17.09 -0.33
C ILE A 2 26.40 -17.11 0.65
N ILE A 3 25.57 -16.05 0.66
CA ILE A 3 24.34 -16.02 1.42
C ILE A 3 23.36 -16.90 0.63
N SER A 4 23.09 -18.11 1.14
CA SER A 4 22.15 -19.07 0.57
C SER A 4 20.77 -18.44 0.43
N ASP A 5 20.12 -18.67 -0.71
CA ASP A 5 18.70 -18.40 -0.92
C ASP A 5 17.89 -19.04 0.22
N THR A 6 17.32 -18.20 1.09
CA THR A 6 16.48 -18.64 2.20
C THR A 6 15.09 -19.01 1.68
N LYS A 7 14.96 -20.18 1.02
CA LYS A 7 13.68 -20.85 0.93
C LYS A 7 13.40 -21.50 2.29
N ASN A 8 12.26 -21.19 2.85
CA ASN A 8 11.79 -21.77 4.10
C ASN A 8 11.36 -23.24 3.86
N ASP A 9 12.18 -24.20 4.28
CA ASP A 9 11.93 -25.64 4.08
C ASP A 9 10.70 -26.19 4.84
N ALA A 10 10.05 -25.35 5.66
CA ALA A 10 8.90 -25.75 6.48
C ALA A 10 7.53 -25.56 5.81
N GLY A 11 7.46 -25.13 4.55
CA GLY A 11 6.18 -24.85 3.88
C GLY A 11 5.41 -23.62 4.41
N ILE A 12 5.99 -22.84 5.31
CA ILE A 12 5.39 -21.64 5.88
C ILE A 12 5.58 -20.47 4.91
N LYS A 13 4.48 -19.90 4.40
CA LYS A 13 4.56 -18.68 3.59
C LYS A 13 4.76 -17.43 4.46
N ILE A 14 5.70 -16.59 4.06
CA ILE A 14 6.00 -15.30 4.71
C ILE A 14 5.44 -14.17 3.87
N GLY A 15 4.58 -13.35 4.47
CA GLY A 15 3.88 -12.26 3.82
C GLY A 15 4.39 -10.87 4.21
N LEU A 16 4.16 -9.92 3.31
CA LEU A 16 4.38 -8.50 3.53
C LEU A 16 3.05 -7.75 3.33
N VAL A 17 2.56 -7.09 4.37
CA VAL A 17 1.27 -6.39 4.38
C VAL A 17 1.49 -4.88 4.47
N LEU A 18 1.01 -4.13 3.48
CA LEU A 18 1.27 -2.69 3.34
C LEU A 18 -0.01 -1.87 3.49
N GLU A 19 -0.10 -1.07 4.56
CA GLU A 19 -1.20 -0.13 4.75
C GLU A 19 -1.21 0.96 3.67
N GLY A 20 -2.40 1.41 3.30
CA GLY A 20 -2.58 2.62 2.50
C GLY A 20 -2.37 3.91 3.31
N GLY A 21 -1.94 5.00 2.63
CA GLY A 21 -1.69 6.23 3.35
C GLY A 21 -1.45 7.48 2.50
N ALA A 22 -1.70 7.43 1.19
CA ALA A 22 -1.29 8.47 0.25
C ALA A 22 0.20 8.82 0.45
N MET A 23 0.58 10.11 0.57
CA MET A 23 1.99 10.51 0.71
C MET A 23 2.69 9.99 1.97
N ARG A 24 1.95 9.56 3.03
CA ARG A 24 2.56 8.85 4.16
C ARG A 24 3.19 7.51 3.76
N GLY A 25 2.77 6.93 2.64
CA GLY A 25 3.38 5.72 2.06
C GLY A 25 4.86 5.88 1.69
N LEU A 26 5.41 7.11 1.63
CA LEU A 26 6.86 7.31 1.49
C LEU A 26 7.65 6.69 2.65
N PHE A 27 7.08 6.62 3.85
CA PHE A 27 7.63 5.83 4.96
C PHE A 27 7.74 4.35 4.57
N THR A 28 6.67 3.79 4.02
CA THR A 28 6.67 2.40 3.50
C THR A 28 7.72 2.23 2.40
N ALA A 29 7.83 3.18 1.47
CA ALA A 29 8.82 3.14 0.39
C ALA A 29 10.26 3.08 0.92
N GLY A 30 10.58 3.87 1.96
CA GLY A 30 11.89 3.83 2.61
C GLY A 30 12.20 2.46 3.23
N ILE A 31 11.20 1.82 3.85
CA ILE A 31 11.33 0.45 4.39
C ILE A 31 11.57 -0.56 3.28
N LEU A 32 10.80 -0.48 2.20
CA LEU A 32 10.91 -1.42 1.08
C LEU A 32 12.27 -1.35 0.40
N ASP A 33 12.83 -0.14 0.25
CA ASP A 33 14.15 0.03 -0.34
C ASP A 33 15.24 -0.60 0.53
N VAL A 34 15.19 -0.43 1.86
CA VAL A 34 16.10 -1.12 2.81
C VAL A 34 15.93 -2.64 2.69
N PHE A 35 14.71 -3.16 2.60
CA PHE A 35 14.49 -4.59 2.42
C PHE A 35 15.12 -5.12 1.12
N MET A 36 15.03 -4.37 0.02
CA MET A 36 15.69 -4.73 -1.24
C MET A 36 17.22 -4.69 -1.12
N GLU A 37 17.79 -3.67 -0.49
CA GLU A 37 19.22 -3.54 -0.23
C GLU A 37 19.77 -4.70 0.61
N HIS A 38 18.99 -5.13 1.62
CA HIS A 38 19.31 -6.30 2.45
C HIS A 38 18.89 -7.64 1.84
N ARG A 39 18.37 -7.65 0.60
CA ARG A 39 17.92 -8.84 -0.14
C ARG A 39 16.90 -9.69 0.61
N ILE A 40 16.06 -9.06 1.41
CA ILE A 40 14.95 -9.75 2.08
C ILE A 40 13.91 -10.11 1.01
N LYS A 41 13.46 -11.35 0.99
CA LYS A 41 12.49 -11.87 0.01
C LYS A 41 11.27 -12.42 0.75
N TYR A 42 10.09 -12.01 0.36
CA TYR A 42 8.82 -12.52 0.85
C TYR A 42 8.17 -13.45 -0.19
N ASP A 43 7.34 -14.40 0.25
CA ASP A 43 6.57 -15.26 -0.66
C ASP A 43 5.41 -14.50 -1.32
N GLY A 44 4.90 -13.48 -0.63
CA GLY A 44 3.85 -12.61 -1.17
C GLY A 44 3.80 -11.25 -0.51
N LEU A 45 3.21 -10.31 -1.23
CA LEU A 45 2.93 -8.96 -0.78
C LEU A 45 1.46 -8.64 -1.03
N ILE A 46 0.80 -8.01 -0.05
CA ILE A 46 -0.51 -7.41 -0.23
C ILE A 46 -0.48 -5.93 0.14
N GLY A 47 -0.91 -5.08 -0.78
CA GLY A 47 -0.90 -3.63 -0.59
C GLY A 47 -2.26 -2.98 -0.78
N VAL A 48 -2.46 -1.84 -0.11
CA VAL A 48 -3.69 -1.05 -0.21
C VAL A 48 -3.34 0.38 -0.61
N SER A 49 -4.00 0.93 -1.64
CA SER A 49 -3.79 2.33 -2.03
C SER A 49 -2.31 2.63 -2.30
N ALA A 50 -1.70 3.58 -1.58
CA ALA A 50 -0.26 3.84 -1.67
C ALA A 50 0.60 2.59 -1.40
N GLY A 51 0.15 1.68 -0.53
CA GLY A 51 0.82 0.40 -0.29
C GLY A 51 0.87 -0.48 -1.54
N ALA A 52 -0.16 -0.50 -2.37
CA ALA A 52 -0.16 -1.18 -3.66
C ALA A 52 0.71 -0.43 -4.69
N CYS A 53 0.54 0.89 -4.80
CA CYS A 53 1.30 1.73 -5.75
C CYS A 53 2.82 1.69 -5.51
N PHE A 54 3.24 1.56 -4.27
CA PHE A 54 4.66 1.54 -3.90
C PHE A 54 5.21 0.12 -3.79
N GLY A 55 4.38 -0.82 -3.32
CA GLY A 55 4.73 -2.24 -3.20
C GLY A 55 5.06 -2.91 -4.54
N CYS A 56 4.46 -2.49 -5.65
CA CYS A 56 4.81 -3.04 -6.97
C CYS A 56 6.29 -2.79 -7.34
N ASN A 57 6.90 -1.70 -6.83
CA ASN A 57 8.32 -1.41 -7.03
C ASN A 57 9.23 -2.35 -6.24
N TYR A 58 8.77 -2.88 -5.10
CA TYR A 58 9.47 -3.92 -4.37
C TYR A 58 9.52 -5.23 -5.18
N LYS A 59 8.37 -5.65 -5.75
CA LYS A 59 8.33 -6.83 -6.62
C LYS A 59 9.19 -6.68 -7.88
N SER A 60 9.26 -5.47 -8.45
CA SER A 60 10.13 -5.18 -9.62
C SER A 60 11.57 -4.83 -9.25
N SER A 61 11.94 -4.90 -7.96
CA SER A 61 13.30 -4.62 -7.46
C SER A 61 13.84 -3.23 -7.83
N GLN A 62 12.97 -2.22 -7.92
CA GLN A 62 13.33 -0.86 -8.34
C GLN A 62 13.61 0.06 -7.15
N ILE A 63 14.79 -0.07 -6.53
CA ILE A 63 15.25 0.74 -5.40
C ILE A 63 15.21 2.23 -5.76
N GLY A 64 14.72 3.06 -4.85
CA GLY A 64 14.66 4.53 -4.96
C GLY A 64 13.63 5.06 -5.95
N ARG A 65 12.97 4.20 -6.74
CA ARG A 65 12.06 4.65 -7.79
C ARG A 65 10.87 5.45 -7.22
N VAL A 66 10.29 4.99 -6.11
CA VAL A 66 9.14 5.66 -5.48
C VAL A 66 9.50 7.09 -5.06
N LEU A 67 10.60 7.27 -4.33
CA LEU A 67 11.03 8.59 -3.90
C LEU A 67 11.41 9.47 -5.10
N ARG A 68 12.12 8.92 -6.08
CA ARG A 68 12.61 9.64 -7.26
C ARG A 68 11.47 10.27 -8.06
N TYR A 69 10.44 9.50 -8.46
CA TYR A 69 9.37 10.08 -9.23
C TYR A 69 8.48 11.01 -8.41
N ASN A 70 8.24 10.74 -7.12
CA ASN A 70 7.49 11.63 -6.25
C ASN A 70 8.17 13.01 -6.13
N LYS A 71 9.48 13.04 -5.89
CA LYS A 71 10.26 14.31 -5.84
C LYS A 71 10.35 14.99 -7.19
N ARG A 72 10.57 14.23 -8.28
CA ARG A 72 10.68 14.76 -9.64
C ARG A 72 9.40 15.51 -10.05
N PHE A 73 8.27 14.90 -9.80
CA PHE A 73 6.97 15.42 -10.26
C PHE A 73 6.15 16.11 -9.15
N ALA A 74 6.75 16.40 -7.99
CA ALA A 74 6.07 17.01 -6.85
C ALA A 74 5.30 18.29 -7.20
N ARG A 75 5.82 19.10 -8.12
CA ARG A 75 5.22 20.37 -8.57
C ARG A 75 4.61 20.30 -9.96
N ASP A 76 4.54 19.13 -10.58
CA ASP A 76 3.90 18.96 -11.88
C ASP A 76 2.38 18.86 -11.68
N SER A 77 1.65 19.80 -12.29
CA SER A 77 0.20 19.87 -12.17
C SER A 77 -0.53 18.65 -12.75
N ARG A 78 0.13 17.87 -13.63
CA ARG A 78 -0.39 16.63 -14.20
C ARG A 78 -0.27 15.47 -13.20
N TYR A 79 0.70 15.54 -12.25
CA TYR A 79 0.93 14.49 -11.26
C TYR A 79 -0.11 14.55 -10.14
N CYS A 80 -0.20 15.67 -9.43
CA CYS A 80 -1.16 15.87 -8.35
C CYS A 80 -1.50 17.35 -8.18
N SER A 81 -2.76 17.72 -8.45
CA SER A 81 -3.18 19.11 -8.34
C SER A 81 -4.71 19.28 -8.30
N TRP A 82 -5.16 20.40 -7.76
CA TRP A 82 -6.56 20.83 -7.88
C TRP A 82 -6.97 21.05 -9.34
N LYS A 83 -6.04 21.49 -10.20
CA LYS A 83 -6.29 21.60 -11.65
C LYS A 83 -6.60 20.22 -12.24
N SER A 84 -5.84 19.19 -11.91
CA SER A 84 -6.13 17.83 -12.35
C SER A 84 -7.51 17.37 -11.88
N LEU A 85 -7.85 17.60 -10.61
CA LEU A 85 -9.17 17.23 -10.08
C LEU A 85 -10.31 17.90 -10.84
N LEU A 86 -10.20 19.22 -11.12
CA LEU A 86 -11.24 19.98 -11.82
C LEU A 86 -11.39 19.57 -13.29
N THR A 87 -10.28 19.26 -13.97
CA THR A 87 -10.29 18.96 -15.41
C THR A 87 -10.53 17.48 -15.71
N THR A 88 -10.05 16.57 -14.85
CA THR A 88 -10.10 15.12 -15.09
C THR A 88 -11.00 14.35 -14.11
N GLY A 89 -11.34 14.96 -12.97
CA GLY A 89 -12.05 14.32 -11.87
C GLY A 89 -11.12 13.47 -10.96
N ASP A 90 -9.80 13.53 -11.18
CA ASP A 90 -8.79 12.82 -10.40
C ASP A 90 -7.76 13.81 -9.85
N LEU A 91 -7.58 13.83 -8.53
CA LEU A 91 -6.58 14.68 -7.85
C LEU A 91 -5.15 14.27 -8.26
N PHE A 92 -4.88 12.96 -8.30
CA PHE A 92 -3.72 12.40 -8.95
C PHE A 92 -4.08 12.07 -10.39
N GLY A 93 -3.44 12.76 -11.35
CA GLY A 93 -3.80 12.67 -12.76
C GLY A 93 -3.63 11.25 -13.30
N ALA A 94 -4.76 10.61 -13.62
CA ALA A 94 -4.79 9.18 -13.94
C ALA A 94 -3.92 8.81 -15.15
N GLN A 95 -4.05 9.57 -16.25
CA GLN A 95 -3.23 9.34 -17.45
C GLN A 95 -1.75 9.51 -17.14
N PHE A 96 -1.39 10.55 -16.39
CA PHE A 96 0.00 10.81 -16.04
C PHE A 96 0.58 9.74 -15.11
N CYS A 97 -0.11 9.42 -14.01
CA CYS A 97 0.40 8.53 -12.97
C CYS A 97 0.44 7.05 -13.39
N TYR A 98 -0.57 6.60 -14.17
CA TYR A 98 -0.75 5.17 -14.49
C TYR A 98 -0.50 4.82 -15.95
N ARG A 99 -0.11 5.78 -16.80
CA ARG A 99 0.27 5.53 -18.20
C ARG A 99 1.59 6.23 -18.55
N ASP A 100 1.66 7.56 -18.47
CA ASP A 100 2.86 8.27 -18.95
C ASP A 100 4.08 8.03 -18.03
N LEU A 101 3.89 8.08 -16.71
CA LEU A 101 4.95 7.88 -15.74
C LEU A 101 5.55 6.46 -15.84
N PRO A 102 4.77 5.37 -15.69
CA PRO A 102 5.34 4.03 -15.71
C PRO A 102 5.82 3.56 -17.08
N ASN A 103 5.31 4.13 -18.17
CA ASN A 103 5.68 3.68 -19.51
C ASN A 103 6.74 4.54 -20.20
N LYS A 104 6.97 5.80 -19.74
CA LYS A 104 7.81 6.76 -20.48
C LYS A 104 8.75 7.59 -19.59
N LEU A 105 8.27 8.06 -18.43
CA LEU A 105 8.96 9.11 -17.68
C LEU A 105 9.87 8.56 -16.57
N ASP A 106 9.45 7.52 -15.91
CA ASP A 106 10.20 6.73 -14.94
C ASP A 106 9.72 5.28 -15.06
N VAL A 107 10.32 4.56 -16.01
CA VAL A 107 9.79 3.30 -16.52
C VAL A 107 9.69 2.25 -15.43
N PHE A 108 8.52 1.59 -15.38
CA PHE A 108 8.27 0.45 -14.52
C PHE A 108 8.85 -0.82 -15.16
N ASP A 109 9.69 -1.53 -14.43
CA ASP A 109 10.32 -2.75 -14.94
C ASP A 109 9.33 -3.92 -14.88
N THR A 110 8.57 -4.06 -15.96
CA THR A 110 7.56 -5.11 -16.11
C THR A 110 8.19 -6.50 -16.14
N LYS A 111 9.38 -6.63 -16.76
CA LYS A 111 10.10 -7.91 -16.86
C LYS A 111 10.56 -8.37 -15.47
N ALA A 112 11.15 -7.49 -14.68
CA ALA A 112 11.57 -7.82 -13.33
C ALA A 112 10.38 -8.16 -12.44
N PHE A 113 9.24 -7.43 -12.58
CA PHE A 113 8.01 -7.74 -11.85
C PHE A 113 7.50 -9.15 -12.15
N GLU A 114 7.40 -9.53 -13.43
CA GLU A 114 6.90 -10.84 -13.86
C GLU A 114 7.87 -11.99 -13.53
N ALA A 115 9.18 -11.75 -13.62
CA ALA A 115 10.19 -12.74 -13.29
C ALA A 115 10.30 -13.04 -11.79
N ASN A 116 9.86 -12.11 -10.92
CA ASN A 116 9.90 -12.30 -9.47
C ASN A 116 8.77 -13.26 -9.03
N PRO A 117 9.09 -14.43 -8.40
CA PRO A 117 8.10 -15.42 -8.00
C PRO A 117 7.18 -14.96 -6.85
N MET A 118 7.48 -13.84 -6.17
CA MET A 118 6.66 -13.29 -5.09
C MET A 118 5.25 -13.00 -5.61
N GLU A 119 4.22 -13.51 -4.94
CA GLU A 119 2.84 -13.17 -5.27
C GLU A 119 2.54 -11.69 -4.94
N PHE A 120 1.86 -10.99 -5.83
CA PHE A 120 1.45 -9.60 -5.60
C PHE A 120 -0.06 -9.49 -5.55
N HIS A 121 -0.55 -9.06 -4.40
CA HIS A 121 -1.98 -8.86 -4.14
C HIS A 121 -2.27 -7.40 -3.83
N LEU A 122 -3.49 -6.97 -4.11
CA LEU A 122 -3.99 -5.68 -3.67
C LEU A 122 -5.46 -5.76 -3.24
N VAL A 123 -5.89 -4.73 -2.52
CA VAL A 123 -7.28 -4.56 -2.14
C VAL A 123 -7.89 -3.39 -2.89
N ALA A 124 -9.05 -3.61 -3.47
CA ALA A 124 -9.96 -2.56 -3.93
C ALA A 124 -11.30 -2.70 -3.20
N THR A 125 -12.14 -1.68 -3.23
CA THR A 125 -13.49 -1.74 -2.68
C THR A 125 -14.49 -1.74 -3.82
N ASP A 126 -15.35 -2.75 -3.88
CA ASP A 126 -16.48 -2.75 -4.80
C ASP A 126 -17.44 -1.61 -4.45
N ALA A 127 -17.70 -0.73 -5.41
CA ALA A 127 -18.44 0.49 -5.17
C ALA A 127 -19.94 0.26 -4.94
N LEU A 128 -20.49 -0.85 -5.43
CA LEU A 128 -21.91 -1.19 -5.31
C LEU A 128 -22.21 -1.86 -3.96
N THR A 129 -21.31 -2.73 -3.50
CA THR A 129 -21.51 -3.52 -2.28
C THR A 129 -20.78 -2.94 -1.07
N GLY A 130 -19.74 -2.11 -1.27
CA GLY A 130 -18.86 -1.61 -0.21
C GLY A 130 -17.93 -2.68 0.39
N ARG A 131 -17.87 -3.87 -0.20
CA ARG A 131 -17.05 -5.00 0.27
C ARG A 131 -15.64 -4.94 -0.32
N PRO A 132 -14.64 -5.51 0.37
CA PRO A 132 -13.30 -5.64 -0.18
C PRO A 132 -13.27 -6.65 -1.33
N VAL A 133 -12.49 -6.34 -2.34
CA VAL A 133 -12.12 -7.22 -3.43
C VAL A 133 -10.61 -7.38 -3.40
N TYR A 134 -10.17 -8.60 -3.22
CA TYR A 134 -8.76 -8.97 -3.20
C TYR A 134 -8.36 -9.50 -4.57
N LYS A 135 -7.37 -8.87 -5.17
CA LYS A 135 -6.92 -9.21 -6.52
C LYS A 135 -5.46 -9.63 -6.50
N LYS A 136 -5.17 -10.83 -6.97
CA LYS A 136 -3.82 -11.27 -7.29
C LYS A 136 -3.46 -10.80 -8.70
N LEU A 137 -2.24 -10.30 -8.87
CA LEU A 137 -1.72 -9.75 -10.12
C LEU A 137 -0.39 -10.42 -10.46
N ASP A 138 -0.38 -11.18 -11.55
CA ASP A 138 0.78 -11.96 -11.98
C ASP A 138 1.53 -11.27 -13.15
N LYS A 139 0.86 -10.38 -13.88
CA LYS A 139 1.42 -9.63 -15.01
C LYS A 139 1.66 -8.17 -14.66
N ALA A 140 2.48 -7.50 -15.45
CA ALA A 140 2.77 -6.07 -15.31
C ALA A 140 2.26 -5.28 -16.54
N ASP A 141 1.00 -5.51 -16.89
CA ASP A 141 0.30 -4.91 -18.02
C ASP A 141 -0.61 -3.73 -17.61
N ASN A 142 -1.37 -3.23 -18.56
CA ASN A 142 -2.31 -2.13 -18.31
C ASN A 142 -3.46 -2.52 -17.37
N ASP A 143 -3.88 -3.79 -17.35
CA ASP A 143 -4.90 -4.28 -16.41
C ASP A 143 -4.38 -4.19 -14.97
N THR A 144 -3.14 -4.58 -14.75
CA THR A 144 -2.44 -4.42 -13.46
C THR A 144 -2.36 -2.95 -13.02
N LEU A 145 -2.01 -2.05 -13.92
CA LEU A 145 -1.99 -0.61 -13.61
C LEU A 145 -3.39 -0.07 -13.29
N ASP A 146 -4.42 -0.58 -13.94
CA ASP A 146 -5.81 -0.21 -13.66
C ASP A 146 -6.29 -0.72 -12.30
N TRP A 147 -5.91 -1.94 -11.91
CA TRP A 147 -6.18 -2.45 -10.56
C TRP A 147 -5.42 -1.68 -9.48
N ILE A 148 -4.15 -1.33 -9.70
CA ILE A 148 -3.37 -0.47 -8.79
C ILE A 148 -4.05 0.90 -8.64
N ARG A 149 -4.52 1.50 -9.76
CA ARG A 149 -5.30 2.73 -9.73
C ARG A 149 -6.61 2.57 -8.97
N ALA A 150 -7.36 1.48 -9.18
CA ALA A 150 -8.60 1.19 -8.46
C ALA A 150 -8.36 1.16 -6.95
N SER A 151 -7.30 0.45 -6.51
CA SER A 151 -6.89 0.40 -5.10
C SER A 151 -6.56 1.77 -4.50
N ALA A 152 -6.17 2.76 -5.30
CA ALA A 152 -5.83 4.12 -4.88
C ALA A 152 -6.90 5.18 -5.23
N SER A 153 -8.04 4.78 -5.78
CA SER A 153 -9.11 5.70 -6.19
C SER A 153 -9.97 6.14 -5.00
N MET A 154 -9.52 7.19 -4.30
CA MET A 154 -10.23 7.72 -3.13
C MET A 154 -11.55 8.38 -3.53
N PRO A 155 -12.67 8.12 -2.82
CA PRO A 155 -13.95 8.77 -3.10
C PRO A 155 -13.83 10.31 -3.09
N ILE A 156 -14.61 10.96 -3.95
CA ILE A 156 -14.71 12.43 -4.08
C ILE A 156 -13.51 13.07 -4.80
N VAL A 157 -12.31 12.56 -4.56
CA VAL A 157 -11.08 13.13 -5.15
C VAL A 157 -10.50 12.24 -6.27
N SER A 158 -11.17 11.16 -6.61
CA SER A 158 -10.86 10.31 -7.77
C SER A 158 -12.13 9.72 -8.35
N ARG A 159 -12.13 9.48 -9.65
CA ARG A 159 -13.20 8.75 -10.33
C ARG A 159 -13.17 7.28 -9.95
N PRO A 160 -14.33 6.65 -9.71
CA PRO A 160 -14.38 5.20 -9.58
C PRO A 160 -13.84 4.52 -10.84
N MET A 161 -13.07 3.45 -10.65
CA MET A 161 -12.53 2.66 -11.76
C MET A 161 -13.54 1.61 -12.22
N ARG A 162 -13.75 1.54 -13.53
CA ARG A 162 -14.48 0.43 -14.16
C ARG A 162 -13.45 -0.58 -14.69
N ILE A 163 -13.56 -1.83 -14.23
CA ILE A 163 -12.72 -2.95 -14.69
C ILE A 163 -13.67 -4.13 -14.93
N GLY A 164 -13.77 -4.57 -16.17
CA GLY A 164 -14.83 -5.49 -16.58
C GLY A 164 -16.22 -4.93 -16.25
N GLU A 165 -17.05 -5.71 -15.61
CA GLU A 165 -18.39 -5.29 -15.17
C GLU A 165 -18.40 -4.58 -13.81
N GLY A 166 -17.27 -4.58 -13.08
CA GLY A 166 -17.17 -4.02 -11.74
C GLY A 166 -16.84 -2.53 -11.71
N ILE A 167 -17.18 -1.89 -10.61
CA ILE A 167 -16.84 -0.49 -10.30
C ILE A 167 -16.10 -0.49 -8.96
N TYR A 168 -14.89 0.05 -8.94
CA TYR A 168 -13.99 -0.06 -7.79
C TYR A 168 -13.50 1.30 -7.30
N LEU A 169 -13.27 1.36 -6.01
CA LEU A 169 -12.68 2.49 -5.28
C LEU A 169 -11.56 2.01 -4.35
N ASP A 170 -10.91 2.95 -3.67
CA ASP A 170 -9.77 2.72 -2.76
C ASP A 170 -10.06 1.59 -1.75
N GLY A 171 -9.15 0.62 -1.70
CA GLY A 171 -9.26 -0.54 -0.82
C GLY A 171 -9.33 -0.20 0.65
N GLY A 172 -8.72 0.91 1.07
CA GLY A 172 -8.77 1.37 2.45
C GLY A 172 -10.15 1.86 2.90
N LEU A 173 -11.20 1.76 2.07
CA LEU A 173 -12.59 1.96 2.48
C LEU A 173 -13.17 0.72 3.16
N SER A 174 -12.75 -0.46 2.75
CA SER A 174 -13.28 -1.76 3.22
C SER A 174 -12.26 -2.59 3.98
N ASP A 175 -10.98 -2.61 3.55
CA ASP A 175 -9.90 -3.26 4.28
C ASP A 175 -8.57 -2.51 4.06
N GLY A 176 -8.14 -1.75 5.05
CA GLY A 176 -6.95 -0.89 4.95
C GLY A 176 -5.64 -1.55 5.35
N ILE A 177 -5.69 -2.70 6.05
CA ILE A 177 -4.52 -3.48 6.48
C ILE A 177 -4.92 -4.97 6.42
N PRO A 178 -4.83 -5.61 5.26
CA PRO A 178 -5.48 -6.88 4.94
C PRO A 178 -4.76 -8.12 5.52
N LEU A 179 -4.33 -8.06 6.80
CA LEU A 179 -3.62 -9.15 7.46
C LEU A 179 -4.50 -10.40 7.58
N LYS A 180 -5.76 -10.26 8.04
CA LYS A 180 -6.69 -11.39 8.19
C LYS A 180 -6.91 -12.15 6.89
N TYR A 181 -7.10 -11.41 5.79
CA TYR A 181 -7.23 -12.02 4.47
C TYR A 181 -5.94 -12.74 4.07
N PHE A 182 -4.78 -12.10 4.28
CA PHE A 182 -3.52 -12.67 3.84
C PHE A 182 -3.19 -13.95 4.60
N GLU A 183 -3.48 -14.01 5.90
CA GLU A 183 -3.39 -15.24 6.69
C GLU A 183 -4.38 -16.32 6.19
N SER A 184 -5.61 -15.95 5.81
CA SER A 184 -6.62 -16.89 5.32
C SER A 184 -6.25 -17.59 4.02
N ILE A 185 -5.34 -17.01 3.23
CA ILE A 185 -4.81 -17.60 1.99
C ILE A 185 -3.41 -18.23 2.16
N GLY A 186 -2.98 -18.45 3.42
CA GLY A 186 -1.84 -19.28 3.77
C GLY A 186 -0.55 -18.56 4.14
N TYR A 187 -0.55 -17.23 4.33
CA TYR A 187 0.62 -16.49 4.82
C TYR A 187 0.65 -16.49 6.35
N GLN A 188 1.29 -17.49 6.94
CA GLN A 188 1.26 -17.73 8.39
C GLN A 188 2.14 -16.75 9.19
N LYS A 189 3.22 -16.25 8.59
CA LYS A 189 4.09 -15.23 9.19
C LYS A 189 4.06 -13.97 8.35
N ASN A 190 3.93 -12.81 8.98
CA ASN A 190 3.77 -11.57 8.25
C ASN A 190 4.60 -10.42 8.83
N VAL A 191 5.16 -9.59 7.95
CA VAL A 191 5.63 -8.24 8.30
C VAL A 191 4.54 -7.26 7.88
N VAL A 192 4.03 -6.50 8.83
CA VAL A 192 2.97 -5.50 8.62
C VAL A 192 3.58 -4.12 8.73
N ILE A 193 3.42 -3.30 7.68
CA ILE A 193 3.89 -1.91 7.67
C ILE A 193 2.69 -0.99 7.71
N THR A 194 2.62 -0.15 8.75
CA THR A 194 1.58 0.87 8.89
C THR A 194 2.14 2.27 8.66
N THR A 195 1.26 3.20 8.30
CA THR A 195 1.60 4.61 8.05
C THR A 195 1.11 5.52 9.18
N ARG A 196 0.67 4.92 10.28
CA ARG A 196 0.26 5.57 11.52
C ARG A 196 1.10 5.02 12.67
N PRO A 197 1.40 5.83 13.69
CA PRO A 197 2.19 5.38 14.83
C PRO A 197 1.48 4.28 15.63
N LYS A 198 2.26 3.51 16.35
CA LYS A 198 1.73 2.52 17.30
C LYS A 198 0.79 3.19 18.29
N GLY A 199 -0.33 2.53 18.59
CA GLY A 199 -1.36 3.08 19.49
C GLY A 199 -2.34 4.06 18.82
N TYR A 200 -2.15 4.40 17.54
CA TYR A 200 -3.13 5.19 16.80
C TYR A 200 -4.49 4.50 16.79
N ARG A 201 -5.55 5.31 16.99
CA ARG A 201 -6.94 4.88 16.82
C ARG A 201 -7.67 5.82 15.88
N LYS A 202 -8.54 5.26 15.08
CA LYS A 202 -9.38 6.03 14.18
C LYS A 202 -10.70 6.37 14.86
N PHE A 203 -11.12 7.62 14.76
CA PHE A 203 -12.37 8.10 15.33
C PHE A 203 -13.44 8.37 14.26
N PRO A 204 -14.73 8.35 14.62
CA PRO A 204 -15.81 8.76 13.73
C PRO A 204 -15.58 10.18 13.23
N ARG A 205 -15.76 10.41 11.93
CA ARG A 205 -15.62 11.74 11.35
C ARG A 205 -16.97 12.43 11.27
N LYS A 206 -17.16 13.52 11.97
CA LYS A 206 -18.39 14.36 11.91
C LYS A 206 -18.66 14.88 10.49
N SER A 207 -17.60 15.18 9.70
CA SER A 207 -17.70 15.69 8.34
C SER A 207 -18.14 14.67 7.27
N ILE A 208 -18.29 13.38 7.60
CA ILE A 208 -18.74 12.35 6.64
C ILE A 208 -20.13 12.69 6.05
N GLY A 209 -20.98 13.37 6.81
CA GLY A 209 -22.28 13.83 6.30
C GLY A 209 -22.19 14.67 5.02
N LEU A 210 -21.15 15.47 4.90
CA LEU A 210 -20.89 16.31 3.71
C LEU A 210 -20.55 15.48 2.45
N ALA A 211 -20.14 14.23 2.61
CA ALA A 211 -19.87 13.33 1.50
C ALA A 211 -21.14 12.72 0.88
N LYS A 212 -22.27 12.74 1.61
CA LYS A 212 -23.51 12.06 1.21
C LYS A 212 -24.03 12.49 -0.18
N PRO A 213 -24.07 13.77 -0.57
CA PRO A 213 -24.52 14.19 -1.90
C PRO A 213 -23.65 13.61 -3.02
N PHE A 214 -22.33 13.58 -2.83
CA PHE A 214 -21.37 13.07 -3.82
C PHE A 214 -21.41 11.56 -3.98
N LEU A 215 -21.88 10.85 -2.96
CA LEU A 215 -21.95 9.39 -2.92
C LEU A 215 -23.35 8.84 -3.14
N ARG A 216 -24.29 9.65 -3.67
CA ARG A 216 -25.68 9.21 -3.92
C ARG A 216 -25.77 7.97 -4.83
N LYS A 217 -24.85 7.84 -5.80
CA LYS A 217 -24.74 6.67 -6.68
C LYS A 217 -24.13 5.44 -6.02
N PHE A 218 -23.46 5.61 -4.88
CA PHE A 218 -22.75 4.55 -4.16
C PHE A 218 -23.05 4.58 -2.65
N PRO A 219 -24.29 4.30 -2.25
CA PRO A 219 -24.70 4.37 -0.84
C PRO A 219 -23.92 3.41 0.06
N ALA A 220 -23.48 2.27 -0.48
CA ALA A 220 -22.63 1.32 0.25
C ALA A 220 -21.27 1.92 0.62
N ILE A 221 -20.68 2.75 -0.25
CA ILE A 221 -19.44 3.47 0.05
C ILE A 221 -19.64 4.49 1.16
N TYR A 222 -20.78 5.20 1.17
CA TYR A 222 -21.10 6.10 2.27
C TYR A 222 -21.20 5.36 3.61
N LYS A 223 -21.85 4.17 3.62
CA LYS A 223 -21.94 3.30 4.80
C LYS A 223 -20.54 2.84 5.23
N ALA A 224 -19.70 2.37 4.30
CA ALA A 224 -18.32 1.96 4.57
C ALA A 224 -17.50 3.08 5.23
N LEU A 225 -17.60 4.31 4.71
CA LEU A 225 -16.94 5.48 5.33
C LEU A 225 -17.39 5.75 6.76
N LYS A 226 -18.69 5.57 7.07
CA LYS A 226 -19.24 5.78 8.43
C LYS A 226 -18.69 4.76 9.42
N THR A 227 -18.54 3.50 9.01
CA THR A 227 -18.11 2.39 9.89
C THR A 227 -16.60 2.12 9.84
N ARG A 228 -15.87 2.81 8.96
CA ARG A 228 -14.43 2.61 8.74
C ARG A 228 -13.58 2.61 10.00
N HIS A 229 -13.92 3.43 10.99
CA HIS A 229 -13.18 3.53 12.24
C HIS A 229 -13.31 2.28 13.10
N ILE A 230 -14.43 1.56 13.01
CA ILE A 230 -14.69 0.35 13.79
C ILE A 230 -13.77 -0.76 13.33
N TRP A 231 -13.94 -1.25 12.10
CA TRP A 231 -13.17 -2.38 11.60
C TRP A 231 -11.66 -2.08 11.48
N TYR A 232 -11.28 -0.80 11.25
CA TYR A 232 -9.88 -0.42 11.25
C TYR A 232 -9.24 -0.59 12.63
N ASN A 233 -9.93 -0.20 13.69
CA ASN A 233 -9.45 -0.37 15.06
C ASN A 233 -9.43 -1.84 15.47
N GLU A 234 -10.44 -2.62 15.09
CA GLU A 234 -10.46 -4.08 15.28
C GLU A 234 -9.29 -4.76 14.55
N THR A 235 -8.91 -4.26 13.38
CA THR A 235 -7.73 -4.77 12.65
C THR A 235 -6.44 -4.44 13.40
N LEU A 236 -6.32 -3.25 14.01
CA LEU A 236 -5.15 -2.91 14.82
C LEU A 236 -5.04 -3.78 16.08
N ASP A 237 -6.16 -4.11 16.73
CA ASP A 237 -6.20 -5.03 17.88
C ASP A 237 -5.74 -6.43 17.43
N TYR A 238 -6.29 -6.93 16.32
CA TYR A 238 -5.87 -8.20 15.75
C TYR A 238 -4.38 -8.24 15.40
N ILE A 239 -3.82 -7.18 14.81
CA ILE A 239 -2.38 -7.11 14.53
C ILE A 239 -1.58 -7.21 15.84
N SER A 240 -2.02 -6.55 16.91
CA SER A 240 -1.35 -6.63 18.22
C SER A 240 -1.34 -8.05 18.76
N GLU A 241 -2.47 -8.77 18.71
CA GLU A 241 -2.58 -10.19 19.08
C GLU A 241 -1.62 -11.07 18.25
N ARG A 242 -1.52 -10.83 16.92
CA ARG A 242 -0.62 -11.60 16.04
C ARG A 242 0.85 -11.31 16.32
N VAL A 243 1.19 -10.08 16.70
CA VAL A 243 2.56 -9.70 17.13
C VAL A 243 2.93 -10.40 18.44
N GLU A 244 2.04 -10.39 19.42
CA GLU A 244 2.23 -11.09 20.71
C GLU A 244 2.38 -12.61 20.51
N ALA A 245 1.59 -13.19 19.62
CA ALA A 245 1.68 -14.61 19.25
C ALA A 245 2.93 -14.96 18.41
N GLY A 246 3.77 -13.98 18.05
CA GLY A 246 4.97 -14.20 17.23
C GLY A 246 4.71 -14.47 15.76
N ALA A 247 3.47 -14.36 15.28
CA ALA A 247 3.06 -14.58 13.89
C ALA A 247 3.21 -13.34 13.01
N ALA A 248 3.35 -12.15 13.62
CA ALA A 248 3.58 -10.92 12.89
C ALA A 248 4.70 -10.07 13.50
N ILE A 249 5.34 -9.27 12.66
CA ILE A 249 6.18 -8.13 13.05
C ILE A 249 5.50 -6.87 12.54
N LEU A 250 5.24 -5.91 13.43
CA LEU A 250 4.67 -4.62 13.08
C LEU A 250 5.77 -3.56 12.98
N ILE A 251 5.86 -2.87 11.85
CA ILE A 251 6.68 -1.68 11.65
C ILE A 251 5.77 -0.47 11.48
N SER A 252 5.85 0.46 12.40
CA SER A 252 5.07 1.70 12.42
C SER A 252 6.01 2.89 12.59
N PRO A 253 5.62 4.10 12.16
CA PRO A 253 6.32 5.31 12.58
C PRO A 253 6.30 5.44 14.11
N ASP A 254 7.38 5.95 14.68
CA ASP A 254 7.45 6.24 16.13
C ASP A 254 6.48 7.37 16.51
N GLU A 255 6.37 8.39 15.63
CA GLU A 255 5.55 9.58 15.78
C GLU A 255 4.63 9.79 14.56
N PRO A 256 3.57 10.61 14.67
CA PRO A 256 2.75 10.98 13.52
C PRO A 256 3.61 11.57 12.39
N LEU A 257 3.50 11.01 11.20
CA LEU A 257 4.18 11.55 10.02
C LEU A 257 3.55 12.91 9.65
N GLU A 258 4.35 13.97 9.73
CA GLU A 258 3.97 15.36 9.44
C GLU A 258 3.86 15.63 7.94
N ILE A 259 3.23 14.73 7.20
CA ILE A 259 3.01 14.88 5.77
C ILE A 259 1.53 14.83 5.44
N SER A 260 1.05 15.77 4.66
CA SER A 260 -0.34 15.78 4.20
C SER A 260 -0.57 14.68 3.16
N ARG A 261 -1.85 14.38 2.84
CA ARG A 261 -2.18 13.40 1.78
C ARG A 261 -1.70 13.83 0.41
N VAL A 262 -1.62 15.14 0.21
CA VAL A 262 -1.03 15.80 -0.96
C VAL A 262 0.13 16.62 -0.45
N CYS A 263 1.30 16.39 -1.01
CA CYS A 263 2.52 17.10 -0.63
C CYS A 263 3.27 17.51 -1.90
N HIS A 264 3.76 18.72 -1.92
CA HIS A 264 4.57 19.28 -3.02
C HIS A 264 5.98 19.65 -2.51
N ASP A 265 6.24 19.45 -1.23
CA ASP A 265 7.51 19.70 -0.57
C ASP A 265 8.44 18.49 -0.70
N ARG A 266 9.50 18.64 -1.46
CA ARG A 266 10.49 17.59 -1.73
C ARG A 266 11.30 17.19 -0.50
N ASP A 267 11.54 18.11 0.40
CA ASP A 267 12.34 17.88 1.61
C ASP A 267 11.50 17.13 2.65
N MET A 268 10.21 17.47 2.75
CA MET A 268 9.26 16.70 3.56
C MET A 268 9.12 15.26 3.04
N MET A 269 9.05 15.06 1.72
CA MET A 269 9.03 13.72 1.11
C MET A 269 10.28 12.92 1.47
N GLN A 270 11.47 13.54 1.36
CA GLN A 270 12.72 12.92 1.74
C GLN A 270 12.74 12.54 3.22
N ARG A 271 12.36 13.46 4.10
CA ARG A 271 12.31 13.24 5.54
C ARG A 271 11.44 12.04 5.91
N VAL A 272 10.24 11.94 5.35
CA VAL A 272 9.32 10.81 5.62
C VAL A 272 9.89 9.48 5.12
N TYR A 273 10.52 9.50 3.94
CA TYR A 273 11.19 8.33 3.39
C TYR A 273 12.37 7.90 4.29
N ASP A 274 13.18 8.83 4.75
CA ASP A 274 14.34 8.54 5.62
C ASP A 274 13.92 8.01 7.01
N LEU A 275 12.77 8.46 7.53
CA LEU A 275 12.16 7.86 8.73
C LEU A 275 11.82 6.39 8.51
N GLY A 276 11.29 6.05 7.33
CA GLY A 276 11.03 4.66 6.94
C GLY A 276 12.30 3.83 6.87
N ARG A 277 13.36 4.35 6.23
CA ARG A 277 14.67 3.68 6.20
C ARG A 277 15.20 3.38 7.60
N LYS A 278 15.22 4.39 8.47
CA LYS A 278 15.67 4.23 9.86
C LYS A 278 14.86 3.20 10.63
N ALA A 279 13.54 3.16 10.42
CA ALA A 279 12.67 2.19 11.06
C ALA A 279 12.98 0.76 10.60
N ALA A 280 13.25 0.56 9.32
CA ALA A 280 13.63 -0.75 8.77
C ALA A 280 14.99 -1.20 9.29
N GLU A 281 16.02 -0.35 9.21
CA GLU A 281 17.38 -0.69 9.66
C GLU A 281 17.41 -1.19 11.12
N ARG A 282 16.64 -0.57 12.00
CA ARG A 282 16.52 -1.00 13.41
C ARG A 282 15.89 -2.39 13.59
N ARG A 283 15.19 -2.91 12.57
CA ARG A 283 14.41 -4.15 12.65
C ARG A 283 14.93 -5.27 11.76
N ILE A 284 15.98 -5.01 10.95
CA ILE A 284 16.49 -5.97 9.96
C ILE A 284 16.89 -7.30 10.60
N ASP A 285 17.65 -7.27 11.69
CA ASP A 285 18.14 -8.49 12.35
C ASP A 285 16.99 -9.28 12.99
N GLU A 286 16.05 -8.59 13.61
CA GLU A 286 14.82 -9.22 14.12
C GLU A 286 14.00 -9.88 13.00
N ILE A 287 13.82 -9.18 11.87
CA ILE A 287 13.08 -9.71 10.73
C ILE A 287 13.79 -10.95 10.19
N LYS A 288 15.11 -10.90 9.99
CA LYS A 288 15.88 -12.04 9.52
C LYS A 288 15.78 -13.21 10.47
N SER A 289 15.95 -13.01 11.77
CA SER A 289 15.92 -14.08 12.76
C SER A 289 14.53 -14.69 12.95
N ARG A 290 13.47 -13.87 13.04
CA ARG A 290 12.12 -14.38 13.35
C ARG A 290 11.34 -14.88 12.13
N MET A 291 11.58 -14.29 10.95
CA MET A 291 10.83 -14.64 9.75
C MET A 291 11.54 -15.68 8.89
N PHE A 292 12.87 -15.63 8.80
CA PHE A 292 13.65 -16.41 7.83
C PHE A 292 14.63 -17.42 8.44
N CYS A 293 14.87 -17.40 9.77
CA CYS A 293 15.68 -18.45 10.39
C CYS A 293 14.94 -19.80 10.37
N LYS A 294 15.68 -20.85 10.00
CA LYS A 294 15.22 -22.24 10.14
C LYS A 294 14.96 -22.49 11.62
N ILE A 295 13.79 -23.02 11.94
CA ILE A 295 13.56 -23.66 13.25
C ILE A 295 14.43 -24.92 13.20
N GLY A 296 15.57 -24.88 13.92
CA GLY A 296 16.50 -26.00 14.05
C GLY A 296 15.88 -27.16 14.78
#